data_ae99b8e446654ab7336ae0e43df5c0ac
#
_entry.id   ae99b8e446654ab7336ae0e43df5c0ac
#
_cell.length_a   1.000
_cell.length_b   1.000
_cell.length_c   1.000
_cell.angle_alpha   90.00
_cell.angle_beta   90.00
_cell.angle_gamma   90.00
#
_symmetry.space_group_name_H-M   'P 1'
#
loop_
_entity.id
_entity.type
_entity.pdbx_description
1 polymer ?
#
loop_
_entity_poly.entity_id
_entity_poly.type
_entity_poly.pdbx_seq_one_letter_code
_entity_poly.pdbx_strand_id
1 'polypeptide(L)'
;MADAKYDVLGIGNAIFDVLVQTDEAFLAAHGMAKGGMALIDENSATSIYRDMGKGTEKATEMSGGSAANTIVGVANLGARAAYVGKVRDDQIGRLYTHDIRAAGVAFETKPAAGGPATG
;
A
#
# COMPACT_ATOMS: atom_id res chain seq x y z
N MET A 1 -10.10 22.38 -28.19
CA MET A 1 -10.00 21.28 -27.19
C MET A 1 -9.54 21.87 -25.86
N ALA A 2 -10.22 21.50 -24.79
CA ALA A 2 -9.73 21.85 -23.46
C ALA A 2 -8.39 21.12 -23.18
N ASP A 3 -7.44 21.82 -22.55
CA ASP A 3 -6.20 21.19 -22.12
C ASP A 3 -6.48 20.12 -21.07
N ALA A 4 -5.86 18.96 -21.24
CA ALA A 4 -5.94 17.89 -20.28
C ALA A 4 -5.29 18.31 -18.95
N LYS A 5 -5.97 18.10 -17.84
CA LYS A 5 -5.43 18.38 -16.51
C LYS A 5 -4.24 17.47 -16.19
N TYR A 6 -4.28 16.23 -16.64
CA TYR A 6 -3.24 15.23 -16.47
C TYR A 6 -2.83 14.62 -17.81
N ASP A 7 -1.59 14.24 -17.92
CA ASP A 7 -1.06 13.55 -19.09
C ASP A 7 -1.36 12.04 -19.01
N VAL A 8 -1.35 11.48 -17.80
CA VAL A 8 -1.68 10.08 -17.52
C VAL A 8 -2.51 9.98 -16.25
N LEU A 9 -3.57 9.17 -16.33
CA LEU A 9 -4.37 8.75 -15.19
C LEU A 9 -4.29 7.24 -15.06
N GLY A 10 -3.82 6.75 -13.91
CA GLY A 10 -3.80 5.33 -13.58
C GLY A 10 -4.92 4.95 -12.62
N ILE A 11 -5.43 3.74 -12.79
CA ILE A 11 -6.41 3.13 -11.88
C ILE A 11 -5.89 1.75 -11.49
N GLY A 12 -5.86 1.45 -10.21
CA GLY A 12 -5.38 0.16 -9.73
C GLY A 12 -5.58 -0.04 -8.24
N ASN A 13 -5.03 -1.14 -7.74
CA ASN A 13 -5.08 -1.45 -6.32
C ASN A 13 -3.99 -0.66 -5.57
N ALA A 14 -4.39 0.03 -4.52
CA ALA A 14 -3.46 0.64 -3.59
C ALA A 14 -2.88 -0.47 -2.70
N ILE A 15 -1.61 -0.80 -2.92
CA ILE A 15 -0.89 -1.86 -2.19
C ILE A 15 0.17 -1.22 -1.31
N PHE A 16 0.25 -1.70 -0.08
CA PHE A 16 1.25 -1.27 0.89
C PHE A 16 1.99 -2.49 1.42
N ASP A 17 3.30 -2.51 1.22
CA ASP A 17 4.15 -3.62 1.60
C ASP A 17 4.75 -3.40 3.00
N VAL A 18 4.63 -4.40 3.85
CA VAL A 18 5.27 -4.43 5.17
C VAL A 18 6.19 -5.63 5.24
N LEU A 19 7.48 -5.38 5.33
CA LEU A 19 8.53 -6.39 5.32
C LEU A 19 9.20 -6.46 6.68
N VAL A 20 9.31 -7.65 7.23
CA VAL A 20 10.04 -7.90 8.47
C VAL A 20 10.84 -9.19 8.34
N GLN A 21 12.04 -9.21 8.90
CA GLN A 21 12.78 -10.43 9.11
C GLN A 21 12.28 -11.11 10.39
N THR A 22 11.99 -12.40 10.29
CA THR A 22 11.42 -13.14 11.41
C THR A 22 11.90 -14.60 11.40
N ASP A 23 11.59 -15.32 12.45
CA ASP A 23 11.91 -16.74 12.61
C ASP A 23 10.73 -17.66 12.24
N GLU A 24 10.98 -18.96 12.25
CA GLU A 24 9.95 -19.97 11.94
C GLU A 24 8.86 -20.03 13.02
N ALA A 25 9.17 -19.64 14.26
CA ALA A 25 8.19 -19.61 15.34
C ALA A 25 7.09 -18.56 15.08
N PHE A 26 7.47 -17.41 14.53
CA PHE A 26 6.50 -16.40 14.10
C PHE A 26 5.59 -16.93 12.99
N LEU A 27 6.15 -17.60 11.99
CA LEU A 27 5.37 -18.20 10.90
C LEU A 27 4.37 -19.23 11.43
N ALA A 28 4.83 -20.11 12.33
CA ALA A 28 3.98 -21.12 12.95
C ALA A 28 2.85 -20.52 13.79
N ALA A 29 3.16 -19.46 14.56
CA ALA A 29 2.18 -18.76 15.40
C ALA A 29 1.03 -18.13 14.58
N HIS A 30 1.32 -17.74 13.33
CA HIS A 30 0.33 -17.16 12.42
C HIS A 30 -0.17 -18.12 11.33
N GLY A 31 0.16 -19.42 11.44
CA GLY A 31 -0.29 -20.45 10.50
C GLY A 31 0.23 -20.25 9.07
N MET A 32 1.40 -19.64 8.92
CA MET A 32 2.01 -19.33 7.63
C MET A 32 3.04 -20.39 7.23
N ALA A 33 3.03 -20.80 5.96
CA ALA A 33 4.04 -21.71 5.41
C ALA A 33 5.21 -20.89 4.84
N LYS A 34 6.44 -21.28 5.17
CA LYS A 34 7.66 -20.68 4.62
C LYS A 34 7.69 -20.82 3.09
N GLY A 35 7.92 -19.71 2.41
CA GLY A 35 7.92 -19.66 0.94
C GLY A 35 6.55 -19.72 0.30
N GLY A 36 5.49 -19.74 1.10
CA GLY A 36 4.11 -19.72 0.63
C GLY A 36 3.52 -18.32 0.57
N MET A 37 2.38 -18.20 -0.08
CA MET A 37 1.52 -17.03 -0.07
C MET A 37 0.13 -17.44 0.41
N ALA A 38 -0.47 -16.65 1.27
CA ALA A 38 -1.83 -16.85 1.73
C ALA A 38 -2.61 -15.54 1.72
N LEU A 39 -3.86 -15.60 1.26
CA LEU A 39 -4.80 -14.50 1.46
C LEU A 39 -5.29 -14.56 2.90
N ILE A 40 -5.29 -13.42 3.57
CA ILE A 40 -5.71 -13.29 4.95
C ILE A 40 -6.84 -12.27 5.07
N ASP A 41 -7.66 -12.43 6.11
CA ASP A 41 -8.69 -11.46 6.44
C ASP A 41 -8.13 -10.26 7.22
N GLU A 42 -8.98 -9.26 7.44
CA GLU A 42 -8.61 -8.03 8.15
C GLU A 42 -8.11 -8.28 9.58
N ASN A 43 -8.73 -9.23 10.29
CA ASN A 43 -8.35 -9.54 11.67
C ASN A 43 -6.97 -10.19 11.73
N SER A 44 -6.71 -11.14 10.84
CA SER A 44 -5.40 -11.80 10.70
C SER A 44 -4.33 -10.78 10.29
N ALA A 45 -4.61 -9.92 9.32
CA ALA A 45 -3.70 -8.86 8.88
C ALA A 45 -3.34 -7.92 10.04
N THR A 46 -4.34 -7.47 10.81
CA THR A 46 -4.12 -6.59 11.98
C THR A 46 -3.27 -7.28 13.05
N SER A 47 -3.52 -8.56 13.31
CA SER A 47 -2.75 -9.34 14.28
C SER A 47 -1.30 -9.50 13.87
N ILE A 48 -1.06 -9.90 12.62
CA ILE A 48 0.28 -10.06 12.06
C ILE A 48 1.04 -8.73 12.11
N TYR A 49 0.44 -7.65 11.61
CA TYR A 49 1.05 -6.32 11.59
C TYR A 49 1.45 -5.84 13.00
N ARG A 50 0.56 -6.01 13.98
CA ARG A 50 0.85 -5.68 15.38
C ARG A 50 2.02 -6.50 15.93
N ASP A 51 2.09 -7.80 15.60
CA ASP A 51 3.12 -8.69 16.12
C ASP A 51 4.46 -8.50 15.40
N MET A 52 4.45 -8.08 14.13
CA MET A 52 5.65 -7.63 13.40
C MET A 52 6.34 -6.45 14.11
N GLY A 53 5.59 -5.55 14.72
CA GLY A 53 6.12 -4.41 15.46
C GLY A 53 6.72 -4.74 16.83
N LYS A 54 6.55 -5.97 17.33
CA LYS A 54 7.08 -6.42 18.63
C LYS A 54 8.46 -7.07 18.55
N GLY A 55 8.92 -7.38 17.34
CA GLY A 55 10.22 -7.99 17.10
C GLY A 55 11.38 -7.02 17.35
N THR A 56 12.58 -7.56 17.38
CA THR A 56 13.83 -6.79 17.54
C THR A 56 14.18 -6.00 16.29
N GLU A 57 13.66 -6.39 15.14
CA GLU A 57 13.85 -5.72 13.85
C GLU A 57 12.66 -4.86 13.47
N LYS A 58 12.94 -3.65 13.01
CA LYS A 58 11.91 -2.78 12.51
C LYS A 58 11.37 -3.29 11.18
N ALA A 59 10.06 -3.30 11.05
CA ALA A 59 9.43 -3.52 9.76
C ALA A 59 9.80 -2.39 8.78
N THR A 60 10.09 -2.77 7.55
CA THR A 60 10.21 -1.81 6.45
C THR A 60 8.84 -1.67 5.78
N GLU A 61 8.39 -0.46 5.67
CA GLU A 61 7.08 -0.13 5.09
C GLU A 61 7.28 0.65 3.81
N MET A 62 6.57 0.26 2.75
CA MET A 62 6.63 0.98 1.48
C MET A 62 5.32 0.85 0.70
N SER A 63 4.93 1.94 0.08
CA SER A 63 3.81 1.95 -0.84
C SER A 63 4.20 1.31 -2.16
N GLY A 64 3.30 0.54 -2.75
CA GLY A 64 3.52 -0.23 -3.96
C GLY A 64 2.27 -0.30 -4.84
N GLY A 65 2.18 -1.38 -5.59
CA GLY A 65 1.16 -1.61 -6.60
C GLY A 65 1.66 -1.27 -8.00
N SER A 66 1.46 -2.19 -8.95
CA SER A 66 2.03 -2.08 -10.30
C SER A 66 1.59 -0.80 -11.03
N ALA A 67 0.28 -0.48 -10.99
CA ALA A 67 -0.25 0.72 -11.61
C ALA A 67 0.27 1.98 -10.90
N ALA A 68 0.27 2.00 -9.56
CA ALA A 68 0.76 3.12 -8.79
C ALA A 68 2.26 3.37 -9.04
N ASN A 69 3.08 2.33 -9.06
CA ASN A 69 4.51 2.45 -9.35
C ASN A 69 4.77 3.00 -10.76
N THR A 70 3.96 2.59 -11.74
CA THR A 70 4.01 3.13 -13.10
C THR A 70 3.70 4.63 -13.10
N ILE A 71 2.66 5.04 -12.42
CA ILE A 71 2.24 6.45 -12.35
C ILE A 71 3.26 7.30 -11.58
N VAL A 72 3.85 6.78 -10.51
CA VAL A 72 4.98 7.44 -9.82
C VAL A 72 6.17 7.62 -10.77
N GLY A 73 6.50 6.61 -11.58
CA GLY A 73 7.54 6.71 -12.61
C GLY A 73 7.25 7.81 -13.62
N VAL A 74 6.01 7.90 -14.10
CA VAL A 74 5.56 8.97 -15.02
C VAL A 74 5.74 10.36 -14.39
N ALA A 75 5.34 10.52 -13.12
CA ALA A 75 5.52 11.79 -12.40
C ALA A 75 7.01 12.14 -12.23
N ASN A 76 7.85 11.16 -11.90
CA ASN A 76 9.30 11.36 -11.76
C ASN A 76 9.98 11.78 -13.08
N LEU A 77 9.39 11.42 -14.21
CA LEU A 77 9.86 11.88 -15.54
C LEU A 77 9.33 13.26 -15.93
N GLY A 78 8.59 13.92 -15.05
CA GLY A 78 8.13 15.30 -15.20
C GLY A 78 6.75 15.47 -15.82
N ALA A 79 6.01 14.40 -16.09
CA ALA A 79 4.65 14.47 -16.60
C ALA A 79 3.63 14.70 -15.48
N ARG A 80 2.47 15.25 -15.84
CA ARG A 80 1.34 15.44 -14.91
C ARG A 80 0.60 14.13 -14.75
N ALA A 81 0.75 13.50 -13.60
CA ALA A 81 0.22 12.17 -13.32
C ALA A 81 -0.85 12.21 -12.22
N ALA A 82 -1.87 11.38 -12.38
CA ALA A 82 -2.90 11.15 -11.38
C ALA A 82 -3.16 9.65 -11.20
N TYR A 83 -3.58 9.29 -10.00
CA TYR A 83 -3.88 7.90 -9.64
C TYR A 83 -5.21 7.81 -8.90
N VAL A 84 -5.97 6.77 -9.20
CA VAL A 84 -7.20 6.39 -8.50
C VAL A 84 -7.03 4.97 -7.98
N GLY A 85 -7.16 4.82 -6.67
CA GLY A 85 -7.09 3.51 -6.00
C GLY A 85 -7.79 3.58 -4.65
N LYS A 86 -8.42 2.48 -4.25
CA LYS A 86 -9.13 2.43 -2.98
C LYS A 86 -8.14 2.37 -1.83
N VAL A 87 -8.29 3.28 -0.87
CA VAL A 87 -7.70 3.19 0.46
C VAL A 87 -8.81 3.25 1.51
N ARG A 88 -8.57 2.70 2.68
CA ARG A 88 -9.43 2.83 3.83
C ARG A 88 -8.96 4.00 4.70
N ASP A 89 -9.85 4.55 5.52
CA ASP A 89 -9.47 5.51 6.57
C ASP A 89 -8.83 4.78 7.77
N ASP A 90 -7.62 4.29 7.52
CA ASP A 90 -6.76 3.62 8.49
C ASP A 90 -5.33 4.17 8.42
N GLN A 91 -4.45 3.67 9.27
CA GLN A 91 -3.06 4.13 9.30
C GLN A 91 -2.36 3.90 7.95
N ILE A 92 -2.52 2.72 7.38
CA ILE A 92 -1.90 2.35 6.10
C ILE A 92 -2.44 3.22 4.97
N GLY A 93 -3.74 3.48 4.93
CA GLY A 93 -4.36 4.36 3.94
C GLY A 93 -3.83 5.79 4.00
N ARG A 94 -3.58 6.30 5.20
CA ARG A 94 -2.96 7.63 5.39
C ARG A 94 -1.50 7.66 4.96
N LEU A 95 -0.72 6.64 5.28
CA LEU A 95 0.67 6.50 4.83
C LEU A 95 0.75 6.40 3.30
N TYR A 96 -0.07 5.56 2.69
CA TYR A 96 -0.14 5.42 1.24
C TYR A 96 -0.47 6.76 0.55
N THR A 97 -1.48 7.45 1.04
CA THR A 97 -1.89 8.76 0.52
C THR A 97 -0.76 9.78 0.60
N HIS A 98 -0.07 9.82 1.74
CA HIS A 98 1.10 10.69 1.92
C HIS A 98 2.20 10.36 0.92
N ASP A 99 2.54 9.09 0.77
CA ASP A 99 3.66 8.66 -0.08
C ASP A 99 3.42 8.97 -1.55
N ILE A 100 2.23 8.64 -2.06
CA ILE A 100 1.92 8.85 -3.48
C ILE A 100 1.84 10.35 -3.83
N ARG A 101 1.33 11.17 -2.93
CA ARG A 101 1.32 12.63 -3.09
C ARG A 101 2.73 13.22 -2.99
N ALA A 102 3.57 12.72 -2.09
CA ALA A 102 4.97 13.13 -1.97
C ALA A 102 5.79 12.79 -3.21
N ALA A 103 5.41 11.75 -3.95
CA ALA A 103 6.02 11.40 -5.24
C ALA A 103 5.58 12.31 -6.40
N GLY A 104 4.70 13.28 -6.17
CA GLY A 104 4.23 14.23 -7.17
C GLY A 104 3.01 13.76 -7.96
N VAL A 105 2.33 12.72 -7.52
CA VAL A 105 1.10 12.19 -8.14
C VAL A 105 -0.13 12.85 -7.50
N ALA A 106 -1.08 13.29 -8.33
CA ALA A 106 -2.37 13.73 -7.84
C ALA A 106 -3.21 12.51 -7.40
N PHE A 107 -3.54 12.46 -6.13
CA PHE A 107 -4.34 11.41 -5.53
C PHE A 107 -5.44 12.04 -4.68
N GLU A 108 -6.67 12.00 -5.17
CA GLU A 108 -7.83 12.66 -4.57
C GLU A 108 -8.93 11.66 -4.17
N THR A 109 -8.67 10.36 -4.25
CA THR A 109 -9.61 9.31 -3.82
C THR A 109 -9.93 9.48 -2.33
N LYS A 110 -11.21 9.64 -2.01
CA LYS A 110 -11.65 9.71 -0.61
C LYS A 110 -11.44 8.35 0.06
N PRO A 111 -10.84 8.31 1.26
CA PRO A 111 -10.73 7.06 2.00
C PRO A 111 -12.11 6.46 2.29
N ALA A 112 -12.23 5.15 2.15
CA ALA A 112 -13.44 4.43 2.51
C ALA A 112 -13.57 4.38 4.03
N ALA A 113 -14.75 4.68 4.56
CA ALA A 113 -15.02 4.66 6.00
C ALA A 113 -15.15 3.23 6.56
N GLY A 114 -15.35 2.24 5.70
CA GLY A 114 -15.49 0.84 6.08
C GLY A 114 -15.15 -0.10 4.93
N GLY A 115 -15.36 -1.39 5.15
CA GLY A 115 -14.97 -2.43 4.20
C GLY A 115 -13.54 -2.94 4.42
N PRO A 116 -12.97 -3.68 3.47
CA PRO A 116 -11.61 -4.22 3.59
C PRO A 116 -10.58 -3.12 3.86
N ALA A 117 -9.57 -3.45 4.67
CA ALA A 117 -8.42 -2.59 4.92
C ALA A 117 -7.69 -2.22 3.61
N THR A 118 -6.84 -1.20 3.67
CA THR A 118 -5.90 -0.90 2.59
C THR A 118 -4.96 -2.09 2.39
N GLY A 119 -4.83 -2.54 1.16
CA GLY A 119 -4.08 -3.76 0.81
C GLY A 119 -2.57 -3.62 0.92
#